data_7d31524186daf17d460dd5c76a02bad6
#
_entry.id   7d31524186daf17d460dd5c76a02bad6
#
_cell.length_a   1.000
_cell.length_b   1.000
_cell.length_c   1.000
_cell.angle_alpha   90.00
_cell.angle_beta   90.00
_cell.angle_gamma   90.00
#
_symmetry.space_group_name_H-M   'P 1'
#
loop_
_entity.id
_entity.type
_entity.pdbx_description
1 polymer ?
#
loop_
_entity_poly.entity_id
_entity_poly.type
_entity_poly.pdbx_seq_one_letter_code
_entity_poly.pdbx_strand_id
1 'polypeptide(L)'
;MKKYIVTCFLLSFVTTYGFLPKLVNDQELTIGHPLRISEPEIAQAFHGELKGRPVFYKIISEVDFDFYINIMSPVISDTQNDFTVEVYGMNKSINLNGEIFDWQKYYDKFTGNNYWRGPSYEEGLSKGEYIIEVSNPDNLGKYVLLIGQQEFFPLKEAINTIFLMPKLKSYFGQSFIGSYFNQFGLFLFIFSLVLIILIIILILLFQHWSHPRYRPL
;
A
#
# COMPACT_ATOMS: atom_id res chain seq x y z
N MET A 1 28.67 24.99 3.76
CA MET A 1 28.54 23.91 2.79
C MET A 1 28.24 22.54 3.43
N LYS A 2 28.87 22.10 4.54
CA LYS A 2 28.59 20.77 5.15
C LYS A 2 27.14 20.57 5.66
N LYS A 3 26.43 21.61 6.09
CA LYS A 3 25.04 21.52 6.59
C LYS A 3 24.00 21.14 5.51
N TYR A 4 24.21 21.55 4.27
CA TYR A 4 23.26 21.31 3.17
C TYR A 4 23.39 19.91 2.56
N ILE A 5 24.53 19.25 2.71
CA ILE A 5 24.77 17.89 2.20
C ILE A 5 23.94 16.87 2.99
N VAL A 6 23.84 17.04 4.31
CA VAL A 6 23.05 16.14 5.18
C VAL A 6 21.55 16.31 4.89
N THR A 7 21.09 17.54 4.65
CA THR A 7 19.68 17.81 4.35
C THR A 7 19.28 17.28 2.97
N CYS A 8 20.13 17.41 1.94
CA CYS A 8 19.90 16.82 0.62
C CYS A 8 19.92 15.27 0.66
N PHE A 9 20.77 14.66 1.46
CA PHE A 9 20.83 13.21 1.60
C PHE A 9 19.59 12.63 2.29
N LEU A 10 19.01 13.34 3.25
CA LEU A 10 17.75 12.96 3.89
C LEU A 10 16.52 13.12 2.98
N LEU A 11 16.54 14.08 2.06
CA LEU A 11 15.45 14.31 1.11
C LEU A 11 15.47 13.35 -0.10
N SER A 12 16.63 12.78 -0.46
CA SER A 12 16.74 11.85 -1.60
C SER A 12 16.21 10.43 -1.32
N PHE A 13 15.86 10.09 -0.06
CA PHE A 13 15.35 8.78 0.31
C PHE A 13 13.82 8.65 0.29
N VAL A 14 13.09 9.70 -0.10
CA VAL A 14 11.61 9.74 0.03
C VAL A 14 10.87 9.31 -1.25
N THR A 15 11.56 8.91 -2.30
CA THR A 15 10.89 8.32 -3.48
C THR A 15 10.76 6.80 -3.31
N THR A 16 9.96 6.36 -2.36
CA THR A 16 9.52 4.97 -2.32
C THR A 16 8.22 4.86 -3.08
N TYR A 17 8.31 4.42 -4.32
CA TYR A 17 7.17 4.05 -5.14
C TYR A 17 6.42 2.90 -4.48
N GLY A 18 5.27 3.16 -3.89
CA GLY A 18 4.50 2.13 -3.22
C GLY A 18 3.05 2.50 -2.97
N PHE A 19 2.17 1.53 -3.13
CA PHE A 19 0.78 1.66 -2.75
C PHE A 19 0.61 1.57 -1.22
N LEU A 20 -0.26 2.40 -0.65
CA LEU A 20 -0.66 2.30 0.75
C LEU A 20 -1.37 0.98 1.00
N PRO A 21 -0.81 0.05 1.78
CA PRO A 21 -1.43 -1.23 2.00
C PRO A 21 -2.61 -1.10 2.96
N LYS A 22 -3.73 -1.75 2.59
CA LYS A 22 -4.95 -1.85 3.40
C LYS A 22 -5.39 -3.29 3.46
N LEU A 23 -5.57 -3.83 4.66
CA LEU A 23 -6.15 -5.15 4.84
C LEU A 23 -7.68 -5.02 4.87
N VAL A 24 -8.34 -5.73 3.98
CA VAL A 24 -9.80 -5.81 3.94
C VAL A 24 -10.21 -6.85 4.97
N ASN A 25 -10.77 -6.37 6.09
CA ASN A 25 -11.25 -7.26 7.15
C ASN A 25 -12.50 -8.02 6.68
N ASP A 26 -12.77 -9.18 7.32
CA ASP A 26 -13.86 -10.11 7.05
C ASP A 26 -15.29 -9.56 7.25
N GLN A 27 -15.49 -8.26 7.12
CA GLN A 27 -16.83 -7.69 7.11
C GLN A 27 -17.54 -8.14 5.84
N GLU A 28 -18.84 -8.40 5.96
CA GLU A 28 -19.68 -8.74 4.81
C GLU A 28 -19.82 -7.53 3.88
N LEU A 29 -18.84 -7.36 3.00
CA LEU A 29 -18.81 -6.29 2.01
C LEU A 29 -19.71 -6.65 0.83
N THR A 30 -20.98 -6.35 1.00
CA THR A 30 -22.02 -6.54 -0.02
C THR A 30 -22.29 -5.24 -0.77
N ILE A 31 -23.09 -5.30 -1.83
CA ILE A 31 -23.54 -4.12 -2.57
C ILE A 31 -24.27 -3.10 -1.68
N GLY A 32 -24.96 -3.58 -0.62
CA GLY A 32 -25.63 -2.73 0.37
C GLY A 32 -24.69 -2.12 1.42
N HIS A 33 -23.52 -2.72 1.62
CA HIS A 33 -22.51 -2.29 2.59
C HIS A 33 -21.11 -2.39 1.98
N PRO A 34 -20.82 -1.61 0.91
CA PRO A 34 -19.52 -1.64 0.24
C PRO A 34 -18.43 -0.96 1.08
N LEU A 35 -17.18 -1.37 0.93
CA LEU A 35 -16.05 -0.66 1.52
C LEU A 35 -15.84 0.67 0.80
N ARG A 36 -15.94 1.77 1.52
CA ARG A 36 -15.71 3.09 0.95
C ARG A 36 -14.22 3.34 0.70
N ILE A 37 -13.89 3.70 -0.53
CA ILE A 37 -12.57 4.17 -0.95
C ILE A 37 -12.57 5.69 -0.86
N SER A 38 -11.75 6.22 0.05
CA SER A 38 -11.45 7.65 0.13
C SER A 38 -10.27 7.96 -0.76
N GLU A 39 -10.23 9.15 -1.37
CA GLU A 39 -9.10 9.64 -2.17
C GLU A 39 -8.68 8.64 -3.27
N PRO A 40 -9.56 8.40 -4.28
CA PRO A 40 -9.37 7.34 -5.28
C PRO A 40 -8.16 7.56 -6.21
N GLU A 41 -7.58 8.75 -6.24
CA GLU A 41 -6.35 9.05 -6.99
C GLU A 41 -5.10 8.59 -6.25
N ILE A 42 -5.14 8.51 -4.90
CA ILE A 42 -4.00 8.08 -4.09
C ILE A 42 -3.78 6.58 -4.25
N ALA A 43 -2.52 6.20 -4.44
CA ALA A 43 -2.08 4.82 -4.62
C ALA A 43 -2.37 3.97 -3.37
N GLN A 44 -3.37 3.09 -3.43
CA GLN A 44 -3.84 2.22 -2.35
C GLN A 44 -3.91 0.77 -2.82
N ALA A 45 -3.46 -0.17 -1.99
CA ALA A 45 -3.51 -1.61 -2.23
C ALA A 45 -4.44 -2.29 -1.21
N PHE A 46 -5.60 -2.72 -1.66
CA PHE A 46 -6.59 -3.42 -0.83
C PHE A 46 -6.35 -4.93 -0.91
N HIS A 47 -5.85 -5.51 0.17
CA HIS A 47 -5.60 -6.94 0.30
C HIS A 47 -6.87 -7.62 0.80
N GLY A 48 -7.57 -8.31 -0.08
CA GLY A 48 -8.87 -8.93 0.17
C GLY A 48 -8.89 -10.44 -0.12
N GLU A 49 -9.96 -11.09 0.32
CA GLU A 49 -10.23 -12.51 0.08
C GLU A 49 -11.71 -12.70 -0.27
N LEU A 50 -11.96 -13.42 -1.35
CA LEU A 50 -13.29 -13.90 -1.67
C LEU A 50 -13.60 -15.15 -0.84
N LYS A 51 -14.79 -15.21 -0.24
CA LYS A 51 -15.24 -16.29 0.65
C LYS A 51 -16.65 -16.74 0.26
N GLY A 52 -16.79 -17.25 -0.98
CA GLY A 52 -18.04 -17.75 -1.53
C GLY A 52 -18.99 -16.64 -2.04
N ARG A 53 -18.53 -15.40 -2.14
CA ARG A 53 -19.31 -14.26 -2.66
C ARG A 53 -18.42 -13.13 -3.16
N PRO A 54 -18.90 -12.28 -4.06
CA PRO A 54 -18.23 -11.07 -4.51
C PRO A 54 -17.99 -10.09 -3.35
N VAL A 55 -16.97 -9.25 -3.50
CA VAL A 55 -16.64 -8.14 -2.57
C VAL A 55 -16.87 -6.82 -3.28
N PHE A 56 -17.50 -5.87 -2.58
CA PHE A 56 -17.90 -4.60 -3.13
C PHE A 56 -17.16 -3.43 -2.49
N TYR A 57 -16.74 -2.50 -3.33
CA TYR A 57 -16.14 -1.22 -2.94
C TYR A 57 -16.97 -0.08 -3.53
N LYS A 58 -16.85 1.10 -2.94
CA LYS A 58 -17.56 2.29 -3.39
C LYS A 58 -16.65 3.51 -3.39
N ILE A 59 -16.63 4.22 -4.50
CA ILE A 59 -16.04 5.56 -4.64
C ILE A 59 -17.17 6.57 -4.69
N ILE A 60 -17.02 7.68 -3.96
CA ILE A 60 -17.87 8.87 -4.08
C ILE A 60 -16.93 10.03 -4.27
N SER A 61 -17.00 10.68 -5.43
CA SER A 61 -16.20 11.86 -5.75
C SER A 61 -17.10 13.04 -6.10
N GLU A 62 -16.81 14.21 -5.52
CA GLU A 62 -17.50 15.46 -5.80
C GLU A 62 -16.86 16.24 -6.97
N VAL A 63 -15.70 15.81 -7.42
CA VAL A 63 -14.93 16.35 -8.52
C VAL A 63 -14.54 15.28 -9.52
N ASP A 64 -14.21 15.66 -10.73
CA ASP A 64 -13.62 14.74 -11.71
C ASP A 64 -12.24 14.29 -11.20
N PHE A 65 -11.84 13.06 -11.47
CA PHE A 65 -10.62 12.47 -10.93
C PHE A 65 -9.96 11.48 -11.89
N ASP A 66 -8.64 11.32 -11.75
CA ASP A 66 -7.88 10.32 -12.49
C ASP A 66 -8.05 8.95 -11.83
N PHE A 67 -8.73 8.07 -12.53
CA PHE A 67 -9.02 6.72 -12.06
C PHE A 67 -8.03 5.72 -12.60
N TYR A 68 -7.39 4.99 -11.70
CA TYR A 68 -6.60 3.81 -12.01
C TYR A 68 -7.08 2.64 -11.17
N ILE A 69 -7.17 1.47 -11.81
CA ILE A 69 -7.50 0.21 -11.16
C ILE A 69 -6.73 -0.95 -11.78
N ASN A 70 -6.21 -1.84 -10.95
CA ASN A 70 -5.59 -3.09 -11.36
C ASN A 70 -5.89 -4.18 -10.35
N ILE A 71 -6.09 -5.40 -10.80
CA ILE A 71 -6.25 -6.58 -9.94
C ILE A 71 -4.97 -7.41 -9.97
N MET A 72 -4.52 -7.86 -8.81
CA MET A 72 -3.40 -8.78 -8.67
C MET A 72 -3.79 -9.98 -7.80
N SER A 73 -3.10 -11.08 -8.00
CA SER A 73 -3.20 -12.28 -7.17
C SER A 73 -1.85 -12.59 -6.54
N PRO A 74 -1.77 -12.90 -5.23
CA PRO A 74 -0.52 -13.28 -4.59
C PRO A 74 -0.04 -14.65 -5.08
N VAL A 75 1.27 -14.84 -5.25
CA VAL A 75 1.84 -16.15 -5.57
C VAL A 75 1.95 -16.96 -4.27
N ILE A 76 0.95 -17.77 -4.01
CA ILE A 76 0.83 -18.69 -2.86
C ILE A 76 0.42 -20.08 -3.34
N SER A 77 0.34 -21.09 -2.44
CA SER A 77 -0.02 -22.49 -2.82
C SER A 77 -1.35 -22.59 -3.57
N ASP A 78 -2.35 -21.78 -3.17
CA ASP A 78 -3.70 -21.80 -3.71
C ASP A 78 -4.00 -20.55 -4.55
N THR A 79 -3.03 -20.14 -5.37
CA THR A 79 -3.16 -18.98 -6.25
C THR A 79 -4.24 -19.18 -7.30
N GLN A 80 -5.15 -18.23 -7.40
CA GLN A 80 -6.13 -18.12 -8.48
C GLN A 80 -5.79 -16.89 -9.34
N ASN A 81 -5.89 -17.03 -10.66
CA ASN A 81 -5.56 -16.00 -11.64
C ASN A 81 -6.75 -15.77 -12.60
N ASP A 82 -7.95 -15.64 -12.04
CA ASP A 82 -9.22 -15.55 -12.75
C ASP A 82 -10.11 -14.43 -12.19
N PHE A 83 -9.56 -13.57 -11.33
CA PHE A 83 -10.32 -12.47 -10.74
C PHE A 83 -10.76 -11.47 -11.79
N THR A 84 -12.06 -11.17 -11.78
CA THR A 84 -12.69 -10.14 -12.59
C THR A 84 -13.06 -8.95 -11.74
N VAL A 85 -12.88 -7.75 -12.29
CA VAL A 85 -13.29 -6.51 -11.65
C VAL A 85 -14.30 -5.81 -12.55
N GLU A 86 -15.46 -5.52 -12.00
CA GLU A 86 -16.47 -4.72 -12.67
C GLU A 86 -16.67 -3.39 -11.96
N VAL A 87 -16.68 -2.30 -12.73
CA VAL A 87 -16.90 -0.95 -12.20
C VAL A 87 -18.16 -0.38 -12.82
N TYR A 88 -19.11 -0.07 -11.96
CA TYR A 88 -20.40 0.50 -12.35
C TYR A 88 -20.49 1.96 -11.87
N GLY A 89 -20.75 2.88 -12.79
CA GLY A 89 -20.96 4.28 -12.45
C GLY A 89 -21.77 5.00 -13.49
N MET A 90 -22.59 5.94 -13.07
CA MET A 90 -23.49 6.78 -13.85
C MET A 90 -23.83 6.27 -15.28
N ASN A 91 -22.94 6.52 -16.25
CA ASN A 91 -23.11 6.14 -17.66
C ASN A 91 -21.97 5.24 -18.17
N LYS A 92 -21.16 4.68 -17.27
CA LYS A 92 -19.97 3.90 -17.61
C LYS A 92 -19.96 2.57 -16.88
N SER A 93 -19.70 1.52 -17.65
CA SER A 93 -19.40 0.19 -17.13
C SER A 93 -18.04 -0.24 -17.67
N ILE A 94 -17.14 -0.67 -16.76
CA ILE A 94 -15.81 -1.16 -17.09
C ILE A 94 -15.76 -2.61 -16.62
N ASN A 95 -15.35 -3.52 -17.50
CA ASN A 95 -15.17 -4.92 -17.17
C ASN A 95 -13.71 -5.33 -17.40
N LEU A 96 -13.02 -5.70 -16.35
CA LEU A 96 -11.66 -6.23 -16.35
C LEU A 96 -11.75 -7.75 -16.16
N ASN A 97 -11.95 -8.47 -17.26
CA ASN A 97 -12.13 -9.92 -17.22
C ASN A 97 -10.78 -10.63 -17.03
N GLY A 98 -10.58 -11.18 -15.84
CA GLY A 98 -9.36 -11.90 -15.48
C GLY A 98 -9.34 -13.36 -15.94
N GLU A 99 -10.48 -13.97 -16.28
CA GLU A 99 -10.51 -15.36 -16.74
C GLU A 99 -9.83 -15.56 -18.09
N ILE A 100 -9.91 -14.55 -18.97
CA ILE A 100 -9.34 -14.59 -20.32
C ILE A 100 -8.04 -13.78 -20.42
N PHE A 101 -7.60 -13.13 -19.35
CA PHE A 101 -6.42 -12.28 -19.34
C PHE A 101 -5.13 -13.11 -19.18
N ASP A 102 -4.06 -12.71 -19.88
CA ASP A 102 -2.74 -13.32 -19.72
C ASP A 102 -2.01 -12.69 -18.51
N TRP A 103 -2.17 -13.31 -17.35
CA TRP A 103 -1.59 -12.86 -16.09
C TRP A 103 -0.06 -12.94 -16.11
N GLN A 104 0.60 -11.86 -15.73
CA GLN A 104 2.05 -11.74 -15.76
C GLN A 104 2.66 -11.75 -14.36
N LYS A 105 3.81 -12.41 -14.21
CA LYS A 105 4.55 -12.40 -12.94
C LYS A 105 5.09 -11.01 -12.67
N TYR A 106 4.86 -10.52 -11.45
CA TYR A 106 5.33 -9.25 -10.96
C TYR A 106 5.97 -9.41 -9.58
N TYR A 107 7.18 -8.89 -9.43
CA TYR A 107 7.85 -8.82 -8.15
C TYR A 107 7.76 -7.41 -7.58
N ASP A 108 7.10 -7.26 -6.45
CA ASP A 108 7.04 -6.01 -5.71
C ASP A 108 8.29 -5.86 -4.82
N LYS A 109 9.19 -5.00 -5.23
CA LYS A 109 10.44 -4.74 -4.51
C LYS A 109 10.22 -4.15 -3.12
N PHE A 110 9.15 -3.38 -2.93
CA PHE A 110 8.87 -2.72 -1.65
C PHE A 110 8.46 -3.75 -0.59
N THR A 111 7.50 -4.60 -0.89
CA THR A 111 7.04 -5.64 0.03
C THR A 111 7.88 -6.93 -0.04
N GLY A 112 8.66 -7.12 -1.09
CA GLY A 112 9.41 -8.35 -1.36
C GLY A 112 8.51 -9.53 -1.71
N ASN A 113 7.31 -9.28 -2.25
CA ASN A 113 6.34 -10.30 -2.61
C ASN A 113 6.27 -10.51 -4.12
N ASN A 114 5.92 -11.74 -4.51
CA ASN A 114 5.58 -12.07 -5.87
C ASN A 114 4.07 -12.07 -6.06
N TYR A 115 3.64 -11.51 -7.17
CA TYR A 115 2.24 -11.45 -7.58
C TYR A 115 2.08 -11.91 -9.02
N TRP A 116 0.87 -12.31 -9.36
CA TRP A 116 0.36 -12.30 -10.72
C TRP A 116 -0.38 -10.99 -10.93
N ARG A 117 0.05 -10.23 -11.94
CA ARG A 117 -0.63 -8.98 -12.33
C ARG A 117 -1.67 -9.31 -13.38
N GLY A 118 -2.90 -9.00 -13.08
CA GLY A 118 -4.05 -9.13 -13.95
C GLY A 118 -4.36 -7.85 -14.75
N PRO A 119 -5.57 -7.76 -15.30
CA PRO A 119 -5.97 -6.62 -16.11
C PRO A 119 -6.00 -5.31 -15.32
N SER A 120 -5.79 -4.20 -16.03
CA SER A 120 -5.82 -2.85 -15.48
C SER A 120 -6.60 -1.90 -16.38
N TYR A 121 -7.04 -0.79 -15.79
CA TYR A 121 -7.71 0.28 -16.51
C TYR A 121 -7.29 1.63 -15.94
N GLU A 122 -7.14 2.63 -16.82
CA GLU A 122 -6.73 3.98 -16.46
C GLU A 122 -7.47 4.97 -17.37
N GLU A 123 -8.22 5.90 -16.77
CA GLU A 123 -8.91 6.98 -17.47
C GLU A 123 -9.44 8.03 -16.47
N GLY A 124 -9.57 9.28 -16.91
CA GLY A 124 -10.30 10.29 -16.15
C GLY A 124 -11.79 9.96 -16.05
N LEU A 125 -12.32 9.93 -14.82
CA LEU A 125 -13.74 9.74 -14.54
C LEU A 125 -14.38 11.03 -14.03
N SER A 126 -15.65 11.24 -14.43
CA SER A 126 -16.43 12.36 -13.91
C SER A 126 -16.80 12.17 -12.45
N LYS A 127 -17.05 13.27 -11.74
CA LYS A 127 -17.62 13.23 -10.38
C LYS A 127 -18.87 12.36 -10.33
N GLY A 128 -19.03 11.62 -9.24
CA GLY A 128 -20.19 10.73 -9.08
C GLY A 128 -19.93 9.58 -8.12
N GLU A 129 -20.83 8.61 -8.15
CA GLU A 129 -20.73 7.37 -7.41
C GLU A 129 -20.33 6.23 -8.33
N TYR A 130 -19.37 5.41 -7.90
CA TYR A 130 -18.90 4.23 -8.59
C TYR A 130 -18.89 3.05 -7.64
N ILE A 131 -19.45 1.93 -8.05
CA ILE A 131 -19.38 0.65 -7.35
C ILE A 131 -18.37 -0.22 -8.09
N ILE A 132 -17.48 -0.84 -7.33
CA ILE A 132 -16.48 -1.78 -7.83
C ILE A 132 -16.81 -3.13 -7.22
N GLU A 133 -17.02 -4.13 -8.08
CA GLU A 133 -17.20 -5.52 -7.69
C GLU A 133 -15.93 -6.32 -8.03
N VAL A 134 -15.46 -7.11 -7.08
CA VAL A 134 -14.39 -8.09 -7.29
C VAL A 134 -15.01 -9.47 -7.14
N SER A 135 -14.85 -10.30 -8.16
CA SER A 135 -15.40 -11.65 -8.22
C SER A 135 -14.47 -12.60 -8.98
N ASN A 136 -14.75 -13.88 -8.94
CA ASN A 136 -14.27 -14.91 -9.86
C ASN A 136 -15.31 -16.04 -9.90
N PRO A 137 -15.19 -17.07 -10.78
CA PRO A 137 -16.23 -18.07 -10.99
C PRO A 137 -16.76 -18.77 -9.74
N ASP A 138 -15.91 -19.09 -8.79
CA ASP A 138 -16.28 -19.75 -7.53
C ASP A 138 -16.31 -18.78 -6.32
N ASN A 139 -15.97 -17.51 -6.53
CA ASN A 139 -15.85 -16.48 -5.51
C ASN A 139 -14.94 -16.89 -4.35
N LEU A 140 -13.79 -17.49 -4.66
CA LEU A 140 -12.79 -17.90 -3.69
C LEU A 140 -11.42 -17.32 -4.01
N GLY A 141 -10.58 -17.18 -2.98
CA GLY A 141 -9.17 -16.84 -3.13
C GLY A 141 -8.81 -15.42 -2.75
N LYS A 142 -7.50 -15.21 -2.62
CA LYS A 142 -6.90 -13.95 -2.17
C LYS A 142 -6.51 -13.08 -3.35
N TYR A 143 -6.82 -11.80 -3.25
CA TYR A 143 -6.50 -10.81 -4.28
C TYR A 143 -5.93 -9.52 -3.68
N VAL A 144 -5.35 -8.70 -4.53
CA VAL A 144 -4.96 -7.33 -4.21
C VAL A 144 -5.55 -6.40 -5.26
N LEU A 145 -6.44 -5.53 -4.83
CA LEU A 145 -7.04 -4.50 -5.68
C LEU A 145 -6.23 -3.21 -5.51
N LEU A 146 -5.58 -2.75 -6.58
CA LEU A 146 -4.87 -1.48 -6.62
C LEU A 146 -5.80 -0.38 -7.14
N ILE A 147 -5.85 0.73 -6.42
CA ILE A 147 -6.60 1.94 -6.80
C ILE A 147 -5.70 3.15 -6.70
N GLY A 148 -5.77 4.03 -7.72
CA GLY A 148 -5.00 5.27 -7.79
C GLY A 148 -3.52 5.06 -8.11
N GLN A 149 -2.85 6.16 -8.46
CA GLN A 149 -1.42 6.15 -8.82
C GLN A 149 -0.65 7.31 -8.17
N GLN A 150 -1.35 8.29 -7.60
CA GLN A 150 -0.69 9.41 -6.96
C GLN A 150 -0.03 8.96 -5.66
N GLU A 151 1.26 9.18 -5.57
CA GLU A 151 2.03 8.83 -4.40
C GLU A 151 1.80 9.86 -3.29
N PHE A 152 1.16 9.42 -2.23
CA PHE A 152 1.00 10.20 -1.03
C PHE A 152 1.19 9.29 0.19
N PHE A 153 2.28 9.49 0.92
CA PHE A 153 2.64 8.64 2.05
C PHE A 153 2.79 9.48 3.33
N PRO A 154 1.68 9.88 3.98
CA PRO A 154 1.76 10.66 5.22
C PRO A 154 2.41 9.85 6.33
N LEU A 155 3.07 10.53 7.26
CA LEU A 155 3.79 9.89 8.39
C LEU A 155 2.91 8.91 9.19
N LYS A 156 1.64 9.24 9.37
CA LYS A 156 0.66 8.36 10.03
C LYS A 156 0.52 7.02 9.30
N GLU A 157 0.40 7.06 7.98
CA GLU A 157 0.28 5.84 7.16
C GLU A 157 1.60 5.06 7.10
N ALA A 158 2.74 5.75 7.14
CA ALA A 158 4.04 5.10 7.28
C ALA A 158 4.12 4.28 8.57
N ILE A 159 3.71 4.86 9.69
CA ILE A 159 3.66 4.17 10.99
C ILE A 159 2.68 3.00 10.95
N ASN A 160 1.48 3.19 10.41
CA ASN A 160 0.48 2.14 10.28
C ASN A 160 1.00 0.97 9.44
N THR A 161 1.72 1.26 8.36
CA THR A 161 2.33 0.25 7.48
C THR A 161 3.33 -0.63 8.24
N ILE A 162 4.13 -0.07 9.17
CA ILE A 162 5.08 -0.85 9.99
C ILE A 162 4.36 -1.97 10.75
N PHE A 163 3.18 -1.67 11.32
CA PHE A 163 2.38 -2.65 12.07
C PHE A 163 1.53 -3.55 11.18
N LEU A 164 1.20 -3.09 9.98
CA LEU A 164 0.38 -3.83 9.03
C LEU A 164 1.18 -4.88 8.25
N MET A 165 2.44 -4.59 7.89
CA MET A 165 3.27 -5.48 7.06
C MET A 165 3.40 -6.91 7.60
N PRO A 166 3.65 -7.15 8.90
CA PRO A 166 3.67 -8.51 9.45
C PRO A 166 2.34 -9.24 9.30
N LYS A 167 1.21 -8.52 9.47
CA LYS A 167 -0.13 -9.09 9.30
C LYS A 167 -0.39 -9.48 7.84
N LEU A 168 0.03 -8.65 6.89
CA LEU A 168 -0.08 -8.95 5.46
C LEU A 168 0.76 -10.18 5.08
N LYS A 169 1.99 -10.29 5.59
CA LYS A 169 2.81 -11.48 5.37
C LYS A 169 2.14 -12.76 5.89
N SER A 170 1.63 -12.71 7.12
CA SER A 170 0.87 -13.82 7.70
C SER A 170 -0.39 -14.13 6.90
N TYR A 171 -1.11 -13.11 6.43
CA TYR A 171 -2.29 -13.26 5.59
C TYR A 171 -2.01 -14.05 4.30
N PHE A 172 -0.82 -13.87 3.71
CA PHE A 172 -0.37 -14.64 2.54
C PHE A 172 0.37 -15.94 2.90
N GLY A 173 0.35 -16.37 4.16
CA GLY A 173 1.06 -17.59 4.60
C GLY A 173 2.57 -17.47 4.52
N GLN A 174 3.12 -16.25 4.51
CA GLN A 174 4.55 -15.99 4.42
C GLN A 174 5.17 -15.78 5.81
N SER A 175 6.50 -16.01 5.90
CA SER A 175 7.21 -15.81 7.15
C SER A 175 7.18 -14.35 7.62
N PHE A 176 6.82 -14.14 8.88
CA PHE A 176 6.89 -12.85 9.58
C PHE A 176 8.30 -12.22 9.48
N ILE A 177 9.35 -13.03 9.61
CA ILE A 177 10.74 -12.56 9.55
C ILE A 177 11.04 -11.98 8.16
N GLY A 178 10.51 -12.57 7.09
CA GLY A 178 10.65 -12.08 5.71
C GLY A 178 10.08 -10.66 5.49
N SER A 179 9.24 -10.15 6.41
CA SER A 179 8.68 -8.79 6.32
C SER A 179 9.75 -7.69 6.39
N TYR A 180 10.90 -7.98 6.97
CA TYR A 180 11.96 -7.01 7.19
C TYR A 180 13.20 -7.23 6.32
N PHE A 181 13.23 -8.30 5.51
CA PHE A 181 14.31 -8.58 4.55
C PHE A 181 13.95 -8.15 3.12
N ASN A 182 13.53 -6.89 2.98
CA ASN A 182 13.16 -6.25 1.71
C ASN A 182 13.51 -4.76 1.74
N GLN A 183 13.14 -3.99 0.73
CA GLN A 183 13.42 -2.54 0.72
C GLN A 183 12.77 -1.80 1.89
N PHE A 184 11.58 -2.20 2.30
CA PHE A 184 10.90 -1.64 3.47
C PHE A 184 11.71 -1.88 4.77
N GLY A 185 12.21 -3.10 4.99
CA GLY A 185 13.05 -3.41 6.14
C GLY A 185 14.38 -2.65 6.11
N LEU A 186 15.00 -2.51 4.94
CA LEU A 186 16.19 -1.68 4.79
C LEU A 186 15.92 -0.21 5.15
N PHE A 187 14.79 0.33 4.69
CA PHE A 187 14.36 1.68 5.07
C PHE A 187 14.20 1.83 6.59
N LEU A 188 13.53 0.90 7.26
CA LEU A 188 13.36 0.91 8.70
C LEU A 188 14.71 0.83 9.45
N PHE A 189 15.62 0.00 8.96
CA PHE A 189 16.95 -0.12 9.54
C PHE A 189 17.74 1.19 9.45
N ILE A 190 17.78 1.83 8.27
CA ILE A 190 18.45 3.11 8.08
C ILE A 190 17.80 4.20 8.95
N PHE A 191 16.46 4.26 8.98
CA PHE A 191 15.73 5.22 9.81
C PHE A 191 16.05 5.07 11.31
N SER A 192 16.08 3.83 11.82
CA SER A 192 16.43 3.54 13.21
C SER A 192 17.87 3.95 13.53
N LEU A 193 18.81 3.71 12.62
CA LEU A 193 20.21 4.11 12.77
C LEU A 193 20.34 5.64 12.87
N VAL A 194 19.66 6.38 12.00
CA VAL A 194 19.67 7.86 12.04
C VAL A 194 19.09 8.37 13.36
N LEU A 195 17.99 7.76 13.83
CA LEU A 195 17.38 8.14 15.10
C LEU A 195 18.33 7.91 16.29
N ILE A 196 19.01 6.78 16.33
CA ILE A 196 20.03 6.47 17.37
C ILE A 196 21.14 7.51 17.34
N ILE A 197 21.68 7.85 16.17
CA ILE A 197 22.73 8.87 16.02
C ILE A 197 22.24 10.24 16.54
N LEU A 198 21.01 10.64 16.22
CA LEU A 198 20.43 11.89 16.71
C LEU A 198 20.30 11.90 18.23
N ILE A 199 19.85 10.79 18.83
CA ILE A 199 19.75 10.66 20.29
C ILE A 199 21.15 10.78 20.95
N ILE A 200 22.16 10.12 20.40
CA ILE A 200 23.55 10.21 20.91
C ILE A 200 24.03 11.65 20.83
N ILE A 201 23.82 12.34 19.71
CA ILE A 201 24.20 13.76 19.55
C ILE A 201 23.51 14.64 20.60
N LEU A 202 22.21 14.43 20.84
CA LEU A 202 21.46 15.18 21.84
C LEU A 202 22.01 14.95 23.26
N ILE A 203 22.33 13.70 23.60
CA ILE A 203 22.95 13.36 24.91
C ILE A 203 24.30 14.05 25.07
N LEU A 204 25.14 14.01 24.04
CA LEU A 204 26.47 14.65 24.09
C LEU A 204 26.36 16.18 24.20
N LEU A 205 25.41 16.80 23.49
CA LEU A 205 25.13 18.22 23.60
C LEU A 205 24.64 18.59 25.01
N PHE A 206 23.73 17.80 25.58
CA PHE A 206 23.23 18.01 26.94
C PHE A 206 24.35 17.87 27.99
N GLN A 207 25.20 16.87 27.88
CA GLN A 207 26.37 16.70 28.75
C GLN A 207 27.35 17.87 28.63
N HIS A 208 27.59 18.35 27.41
CA HIS A 208 28.46 19.50 27.19
C HIS A 208 27.91 20.79 27.83
N TRP A 209 26.60 20.98 27.86
CA TRP A 209 25.95 22.14 28.47
C TRP A 209 25.81 22.02 29.98
N SER A 210 25.71 20.83 30.54
CA SER A 210 25.53 20.59 31.96
C SER A 210 26.86 20.59 32.77
N HIS A 211 28.02 20.53 32.12
CA HIS A 211 29.30 20.68 32.79
C HIS A 211 29.64 22.18 32.97
N PRO A 212 29.56 22.74 34.18
CA PRO A 212 30.00 24.10 34.43
C PRO A 212 31.50 24.17 34.15
N ARG A 213 31.90 25.11 33.27
CA ARG A 213 33.34 25.46 33.09
C ARG A 213 33.86 26.00 34.41
N TYR A 214 34.53 25.17 35.19
CA TYR A 214 35.35 25.67 36.26
C TYR A 214 36.39 26.62 35.63
N ARG A 215 36.28 27.93 35.86
CA ARG A 215 37.36 28.87 35.67
C ARG A 215 38.21 28.80 36.92
N PRO A 216 39.50 28.37 36.89
CA PRO A 216 40.43 28.59 38.01
C PRO A 216 40.64 30.09 38.16
N LEU A 217 40.57 30.57 39.42
CA LEU A 217 40.92 31.91 39.81
C LEU A 217 42.44 32.13 39.69
#